data_5e7bb4758c27393cf3e38ab6aaed0f5b
#
_entry.id   5e7bb4758c27393cf3e38ab6aaed0f5b
#
_cell.length_a   1.000
_cell.length_b   1.000
_cell.length_c   1.000
_cell.angle_alpha   90.00
_cell.angle_beta   90.00
_cell.angle_gamma   90.00
#
_symmetry.space_group_name_H-M   'P 1'
#
loop_
_entity.id
_entity.type
_entity.pdbx_description
1 polymer ?
#
loop_
_entity_poly.entity_id
_entity_poly.type
_entity_poly.pdbx_seq_one_letter_code
_entity_poly.pdbx_strand_id
1 'polypeptide(L)'
;APERREVRWERLFPDELEQAFAECPLLYLVYGICEPHGPHATLGLDGLKAYGIACEAARAHGGIVAPPDYWHVHELSGYAAWACQRVGEVQRTWLTSLPPWQHFKNVCYHLRAADSMGFHAALLITGHYGPNWEDLKTMLDLVQPHIGTRLYGLPDWEANQPGFDGDGKSGGDHTGKIETSLLWALNPECVDLSRVPPEGEPGLHFAMGENVRESNRRVGERMVADEVRYLGQKAHELLDAYDRERP
;
A
#
# COMPACT_ATOMS: atom_id res chain seq x y z
N ALA A 1 4.39 23.68 14.57
CA ALA A 1 3.32 22.69 14.41
C ALA A 1 3.39 21.76 15.61
N PRO A 2 2.29 21.29 16.20
CA PRO A 2 2.37 20.28 17.23
C PRO A 2 3.10 19.06 16.65
N GLU A 3 3.96 18.48 17.47
CA GLU A 3 4.72 17.28 17.10
C GLU A 3 3.73 16.18 16.73
N ARG A 4 3.80 15.67 15.49
CA ARG A 4 2.89 14.59 15.06
C ARG A 4 3.23 13.33 15.83
N ARG A 5 2.26 12.67 16.42
CA ARG A 5 2.41 11.38 17.12
C ARG A 5 3.15 10.40 16.20
N GLU A 6 4.23 9.78 16.74
CA GLU A 6 4.90 8.68 16.07
C GLU A 6 4.01 7.43 16.14
N VAL A 7 3.88 6.71 15.01
CA VAL A 7 3.05 5.50 14.89
C VAL A 7 3.82 4.35 14.24
N ARG A 8 5.04 4.63 13.77
CA ARG A 8 5.87 3.68 13.05
C ARG A 8 6.65 2.83 14.03
N TRP A 9 6.42 1.53 14.01
CA TRP A 9 7.02 0.58 14.95
C TRP A 9 8.53 0.75 15.07
N GLU A 10 9.23 0.83 13.96
CA GLU A 10 10.68 0.94 13.90
C GLU A 10 11.25 2.25 14.48
N ARG A 11 10.37 3.17 14.89
CA ARG A 11 10.73 4.47 15.48
C ARG A 11 10.19 4.68 16.88
N LEU A 12 9.37 3.76 17.38
CA LEU A 12 8.86 3.80 18.75
C LEU A 12 9.86 3.20 19.72
N PHE A 13 10.04 3.84 20.87
CA PHE A 13 10.71 3.22 21.99
C PHE A 13 9.83 2.13 22.61
N PRO A 14 10.40 1.15 23.35
CA PRO A 14 9.62 0.03 23.90
C PRO A 14 8.40 0.44 24.73
N ASP A 15 8.54 1.45 25.58
CA ASP A 15 7.44 1.99 26.40
C ASP A 15 6.37 2.71 25.58
N GLU A 16 6.75 3.42 24.53
CA GLU A 16 5.82 4.05 23.58
C GLU A 16 5.05 3.00 22.78
N LEU A 17 5.71 1.91 22.38
CA LEU A 17 5.07 0.79 21.69
C LEU A 17 4.04 0.11 22.59
N GLU A 18 4.40 -0.20 23.84
CA GLU A 18 3.48 -0.77 24.82
C GLU A 18 2.29 0.14 25.10
N GLN A 19 2.52 1.46 25.21
CA GLN A 19 1.44 2.41 25.36
C GLN A 19 0.51 2.44 24.13
N ALA A 20 1.06 2.52 22.92
CA ALA A 20 0.27 2.53 21.68
C ALA A 20 -0.54 1.24 21.53
N PHE A 21 0.05 0.09 21.89
CA PHE A 21 -0.65 -1.19 21.91
C PHE A 21 -1.80 -1.22 22.92
N ALA A 22 -1.56 -0.74 24.15
CA ALA A 22 -2.59 -0.69 25.18
C ALA A 22 -3.75 0.26 24.80
N GLU A 23 -3.46 1.35 24.11
CA GLU A 23 -4.49 2.30 23.64
C GLU A 23 -5.31 1.73 22.48
N CYS A 24 -4.66 1.05 21.52
CA CYS A 24 -5.32 0.51 20.33
C CYS A 24 -4.52 -0.69 19.81
N PRO A 25 -4.91 -1.94 20.13
CA PRO A 25 -4.20 -3.16 19.70
C PRO A 25 -4.48 -3.51 18.23
N LEU A 26 -4.28 -2.55 17.34
CA LEU A 26 -4.44 -2.63 15.89
C LEU A 26 -3.08 -2.53 15.20
N LEU A 27 -2.82 -3.44 14.28
CA LEU A 27 -1.62 -3.46 13.47
C LEU A 27 -1.93 -3.12 12.00
N TYR A 28 -1.18 -2.20 11.43
CA TYR A 28 -1.16 -1.97 9.98
C TYR A 28 0.05 -2.67 9.38
N LEU A 29 -0.19 -3.60 8.46
CA LEU A 29 0.82 -4.29 7.66
C LEU A 29 0.79 -3.73 6.24
N VAL A 30 1.93 -3.27 5.75
CA VAL A 30 2.03 -2.57 4.46
C VAL A 30 2.91 -3.34 3.50
N TYR A 31 2.40 -3.53 2.30
CA TYR A 31 3.08 -4.24 1.22
C TYR A 31 3.15 -3.38 -0.04
N GLY A 32 4.29 -3.38 -0.67
CA GLY A 32 4.53 -2.71 -1.94
C GLY A 32 5.69 -3.36 -2.68
N ILE A 33 6.06 -2.78 -3.81
CA ILE A 33 7.21 -3.23 -4.59
C ILE A 33 8.04 -2.02 -5.00
N CYS A 34 9.33 -2.22 -5.26
CA CYS A 34 10.09 -1.26 -6.05
C CYS A 34 10.03 -1.71 -7.51
N GLU A 35 9.52 -0.86 -8.37
CA GLU A 35 9.43 -1.08 -9.81
C GLU A 35 9.47 0.27 -10.57
N PRO A 36 9.69 0.26 -11.87
CA PRO A 36 9.65 1.49 -12.67
C PRO A 36 8.27 2.15 -12.65
N HIS A 37 8.24 3.43 -12.30
CA HIS A 37 7.04 4.27 -12.18
C HIS A 37 7.22 5.58 -12.96
N GLY A 38 7.66 5.49 -14.22
CA GLY A 38 7.96 6.67 -15.03
C GLY A 38 9.22 7.40 -14.58
N PRO A 39 9.68 8.41 -15.34
CA PRO A 39 10.86 9.17 -14.97
C PRO A 39 10.61 10.19 -13.84
N HIS A 40 9.35 10.47 -13.54
CA HIS A 40 8.86 11.52 -12.63
C HIS A 40 8.58 11.03 -11.21
N ALA A 41 8.51 9.73 -10.98
CA ALA A 41 8.23 9.14 -9.67
C ALA A 41 9.36 8.19 -9.22
N THR A 42 9.53 8.07 -7.91
CA THR A 42 10.52 7.14 -7.35
C THR A 42 10.09 5.70 -7.45
N LEU A 43 11.05 4.77 -7.55
CA LEU A 43 10.81 3.33 -7.71
C LEU A 43 9.97 2.70 -6.57
N GLY A 44 10.02 3.27 -5.38
CA GLY A 44 9.28 2.79 -4.21
C GLY A 44 7.85 3.33 -4.09
N LEU A 45 7.27 3.88 -5.14
CA LEU A 45 5.95 4.53 -5.14
C LEU A 45 4.90 3.69 -4.41
N ASP A 46 4.77 2.41 -4.71
CA ASP A 46 3.77 1.52 -4.14
C ASP A 46 3.84 1.42 -2.62
N GLY A 47 5.02 1.10 -2.11
CA GLY A 47 5.23 1.01 -0.67
C GLY A 47 5.09 2.36 0.03
N LEU A 48 5.59 3.44 -0.59
CA LEU A 48 5.56 4.79 -0.02
C LEU A 48 4.14 5.32 0.13
N LYS A 49 3.28 5.18 -0.90
CA LYS A 49 1.89 5.65 -0.82
C LYS A 49 1.07 4.84 0.19
N ALA A 50 1.16 3.50 0.16
CA ALA A 50 0.46 2.65 1.11
C ALA A 50 0.91 2.89 2.55
N TYR A 51 2.23 3.04 2.77
CA TYR A 51 2.78 3.35 4.09
C TYR A 51 2.37 4.72 4.61
N GLY A 52 2.36 5.72 3.74
CA GLY A 52 1.88 7.06 4.07
C GLY A 52 0.41 7.05 4.52
N ILE A 53 -0.47 6.36 3.77
CA ILE A 53 -1.89 6.19 4.12
C ILE A 53 -2.03 5.48 5.47
N ALA A 54 -1.32 4.37 5.70
CA ALA A 54 -1.33 3.65 6.97
C ALA A 54 -0.91 4.54 8.14
N CYS A 55 0.15 5.33 7.97
CA CYS A 55 0.63 6.26 9.00
C CYS A 55 -0.41 7.36 9.32
N GLU A 56 -1.06 7.94 8.31
CA GLU A 56 -2.11 8.94 8.54
C GLU A 56 -3.35 8.28 9.20
N ALA A 57 -3.72 7.06 8.82
CA ALA A 57 -4.81 6.32 9.47
C ALA A 57 -4.50 6.01 10.94
N ALA A 58 -3.30 5.52 11.24
CA ALA A 58 -2.88 5.24 12.62
C ALA A 58 -2.83 6.50 13.49
N ARG A 59 -2.42 7.64 12.94
CA ARG A 59 -2.47 8.92 13.65
C ARG A 59 -3.88 9.38 13.98
N ALA A 60 -4.81 9.14 13.06
CA ALA A 60 -6.20 9.56 13.19
C ALA A 60 -7.04 8.61 14.05
N HIS A 61 -6.80 7.31 13.98
CA HIS A 61 -7.66 6.27 14.54
C HIS A 61 -6.98 5.34 15.54
N GLY A 62 -5.69 5.51 15.77
CA GLY A 62 -4.90 4.62 16.63
C GLY A 62 -4.30 3.43 15.89
N GLY A 63 -3.52 2.64 16.65
CA GLY A 63 -2.78 1.49 16.13
C GLY A 63 -1.31 1.78 15.82
N ILE A 64 -0.64 0.75 15.38
CA ILE A 64 0.81 0.72 15.12
C ILE A 64 1.03 0.32 13.68
N VAL A 65 1.93 1.01 12.98
CA VAL A 65 2.29 0.69 11.60
C VAL A 65 3.60 -0.08 11.59
N ALA A 66 3.56 -1.33 11.13
CA ALA A 66 4.76 -2.15 10.98
C ALA A 66 5.69 -1.59 9.89
N PRO A 67 7.00 -1.89 9.93
CA PRO A 67 7.89 -1.56 8.84
C PRO A 67 7.35 -2.11 7.51
N PRO A 68 7.33 -1.29 6.43
CA PRO A 68 6.75 -1.71 5.17
C PRO A 68 7.60 -2.77 4.48
N ASP A 69 6.95 -3.75 3.85
CA ASP A 69 7.61 -4.74 3.01
C ASP A 69 7.59 -4.26 1.55
N TYR A 70 8.78 -4.11 0.96
CA TYR A 70 8.96 -3.71 -0.43
C TYR A 70 9.23 -4.90 -1.37
N TRP A 71 9.08 -6.13 -0.89
CA TRP A 71 9.21 -7.35 -1.68
C TRP A 71 7.83 -7.96 -1.90
N HIS A 72 7.33 -7.89 -3.13
CA HIS A 72 5.96 -8.29 -3.47
C HIS A 72 5.92 -9.25 -4.64
N VAL A 73 4.74 -9.79 -4.91
CA VAL A 73 4.53 -10.71 -6.04
C VAL A 73 4.64 -9.96 -7.35
N HIS A 74 5.47 -10.49 -8.23
CA HIS A 74 5.46 -10.13 -9.64
C HIS A 74 5.90 -11.34 -10.47
N GLU A 75 5.25 -11.57 -11.62
CA GLU A 75 5.66 -12.63 -12.53
C GLU A 75 6.95 -12.26 -13.25
N LEU A 76 8.02 -13.01 -12.96
CA LEU A 76 9.32 -12.73 -13.55
C LEU A 76 9.33 -12.89 -15.08
N SER A 77 8.66 -13.93 -15.61
CA SER A 77 8.61 -14.18 -17.05
C SER A 77 7.73 -13.18 -17.79
N GLY A 78 6.50 -12.95 -17.30
CA GLY A 78 5.59 -11.94 -17.83
C GLY A 78 6.15 -10.53 -17.64
N TYR A 79 6.81 -10.29 -16.51
CA TYR A 79 7.46 -9.02 -16.23
C TYR A 79 8.60 -8.70 -17.18
N ALA A 80 9.45 -9.66 -17.51
CA ALA A 80 10.54 -9.43 -18.46
C ALA A 80 10.02 -8.96 -19.83
N ALA A 81 8.94 -9.59 -20.31
CA ALA A 81 8.29 -9.18 -21.56
C ALA A 81 7.65 -7.79 -21.44
N TRP A 82 6.96 -7.51 -20.33
CA TRP A 82 6.36 -6.21 -20.05
C TRP A 82 7.41 -5.11 -19.92
N ALA A 83 8.49 -5.36 -19.18
CA ALA A 83 9.57 -4.41 -19.00
C ALA A 83 10.20 -4.03 -20.34
N CYS A 84 10.48 -5.01 -21.21
CA CYS A 84 11.00 -4.75 -22.56
C CYS A 84 10.04 -3.88 -23.40
N GLN A 85 8.73 -4.03 -23.19
CA GLN A 85 7.72 -3.28 -23.93
C GLN A 85 7.45 -1.89 -23.36
N ARG A 86 7.55 -1.74 -22.03
CA ARG A 86 7.14 -0.53 -21.30
C ARG A 86 8.28 0.36 -20.85
N VAL A 87 9.44 -0.22 -20.54
CA VAL A 87 10.63 0.51 -20.05
C VAL A 87 11.73 0.63 -21.10
N GLY A 88 11.54 0.05 -22.29
CA GLY A 88 12.53 0.05 -23.36
C GLY A 88 13.68 -0.91 -23.11
N GLU A 89 14.79 -0.69 -23.80
CA GLU A 89 16.01 -1.50 -23.67
C GLU A 89 16.75 -1.16 -22.38
N VAL A 90 16.23 -1.62 -21.24
CA VAL A 90 16.93 -1.53 -19.97
C VAL A 90 17.61 -2.85 -19.65
N GLN A 91 18.87 -2.78 -19.27
CA GLN A 91 19.65 -3.97 -18.87
C GLN A 91 19.19 -4.52 -17.51
N ARG A 92 18.40 -3.76 -16.74
CA ARG A 92 17.95 -4.09 -15.39
C ARG A 92 16.51 -3.68 -15.22
N THR A 93 15.73 -4.57 -14.63
CA THR A 93 14.30 -4.34 -14.40
C THR A 93 13.99 -3.48 -13.16
N TRP A 94 14.97 -3.31 -12.26
CA TRP A 94 14.81 -2.55 -11.02
C TRP A 94 13.63 -3.01 -10.16
N LEU A 95 13.43 -4.32 -10.06
CA LEU A 95 12.25 -4.93 -9.49
C LEU A 95 12.58 -5.73 -8.23
N THR A 96 11.91 -5.43 -7.11
CA THR A 96 11.96 -6.23 -5.89
C THR A 96 10.84 -7.27 -5.89
N SER A 97 10.97 -8.31 -6.71
CA SER A 97 9.92 -9.32 -6.86
C SER A 97 10.19 -10.61 -6.11
N LEU A 98 9.12 -11.23 -5.65
CA LEU A 98 9.07 -12.56 -5.06
C LEU A 98 8.07 -13.42 -5.82
N PRO A 99 8.28 -14.74 -5.89
CA PRO A 99 7.23 -15.63 -6.38
C PRO A 99 6.04 -15.66 -5.41
N PRO A 100 4.80 -15.89 -5.89
CA PRO A 100 3.58 -15.83 -5.08
C PRO A 100 3.66 -16.66 -3.78
N TRP A 101 4.15 -17.87 -3.85
CA TRP A 101 4.25 -18.75 -2.69
C TRP A 101 5.16 -18.19 -1.58
N GLN A 102 6.23 -17.45 -1.94
CA GLN A 102 7.12 -16.84 -0.96
C GLN A 102 6.47 -15.62 -0.31
N HIS A 103 5.81 -14.78 -1.10
CA HIS A 103 5.10 -13.61 -0.60
C HIS A 103 3.98 -14.03 0.37
N PHE A 104 3.08 -14.93 -0.03
CA PHE A 104 2.00 -15.39 0.84
C PHE A 104 2.50 -16.12 2.09
N LYS A 105 3.61 -16.84 1.98
CA LYS A 105 4.26 -17.43 3.16
C LYS A 105 4.74 -16.35 4.13
N ASN A 106 5.37 -15.27 3.64
CA ASN A 106 5.80 -14.16 4.48
C ASN A 106 4.58 -13.51 5.16
N VAL A 107 3.51 -13.23 4.41
CA VAL A 107 2.27 -12.67 4.98
C VAL A 107 1.71 -13.58 6.09
N CYS A 108 1.64 -14.89 5.89
CA CYS A 108 1.22 -15.84 6.94
C CYS A 108 2.09 -15.75 8.21
N TYR A 109 3.40 -15.58 8.07
CA TYR A 109 4.29 -15.40 9.22
C TYR A 109 4.11 -14.04 9.91
N HIS A 110 3.84 -12.98 9.16
CA HIS A 110 3.50 -11.67 9.74
C HIS A 110 2.20 -11.74 10.55
N LEU A 111 1.18 -12.42 10.02
CA LEU A 111 -0.10 -12.64 10.72
C LEU A 111 0.06 -13.48 11.97
N ARG A 112 0.84 -14.56 11.89
CA ARG A 112 1.16 -15.38 13.06
C ARG A 112 1.89 -14.58 14.13
N ALA A 113 2.81 -13.71 13.75
CA ALA A 113 3.53 -12.84 14.67
C ALA A 113 2.56 -11.85 15.35
N ALA A 114 1.68 -11.20 14.57
CA ALA A 114 0.66 -10.29 15.09
C ALA A 114 -0.25 -10.97 16.11
N ASP A 115 -0.75 -12.17 15.78
CA ASP A 115 -1.61 -12.95 16.66
C ASP A 115 -0.88 -13.37 17.96
N SER A 116 0.37 -13.82 17.83
CA SER A 116 1.21 -14.22 18.99
C SER A 116 1.55 -13.05 19.91
N MET A 117 1.62 -11.83 19.38
CA MET A 117 1.83 -10.61 20.16
C MET A 117 0.53 -10.08 20.80
N GLY A 118 -0.61 -10.64 20.44
CA GLY A 118 -1.91 -10.29 21.02
C GLY A 118 -2.61 -9.13 20.33
N PHE A 119 -2.26 -8.76 19.10
CA PHE A 119 -3.03 -7.78 18.35
C PHE A 119 -4.46 -8.26 18.13
N HIS A 120 -5.44 -7.40 18.39
CA HIS A 120 -6.87 -7.72 18.22
C HIS A 120 -7.27 -7.67 16.75
N ALA A 121 -6.67 -6.77 15.99
CA ALA A 121 -6.95 -6.58 14.58
C ALA A 121 -5.69 -6.30 13.77
N ALA A 122 -5.71 -6.67 12.48
CA ALA A 122 -4.68 -6.31 11.51
C ALA A 122 -5.32 -5.88 10.19
N LEU A 123 -4.90 -4.71 9.71
CA LEU A 123 -5.23 -4.17 8.40
C LEU A 123 -4.02 -4.34 7.47
N LEU A 124 -4.20 -5.07 6.38
CA LEU A 124 -3.15 -5.33 5.39
C LEU A 124 -3.40 -4.46 4.16
N ILE A 125 -2.49 -3.54 3.88
CA ILE A 125 -2.63 -2.57 2.80
C ILE A 125 -1.58 -2.86 1.74
N THR A 126 -2.01 -3.10 0.50
CA THR A 126 -1.10 -3.23 -0.64
C THR A 126 -1.17 -2.01 -1.54
N GLY A 127 -0.01 -1.44 -1.85
CA GLY A 127 0.11 -0.39 -2.86
C GLY A 127 0.39 -0.93 -4.26
N HIS A 128 0.68 -2.22 -4.39
CA HIS A 128 0.93 -2.88 -5.66
C HIS A 128 -0.36 -3.56 -6.14
N TYR A 129 -0.87 -3.14 -7.31
CA TYR A 129 -2.16 -3.60 -7.83
C TYR A 129 -2.07 -4.86 -8.71
N GLY A 130 -0.92 -5.46 -8.83
CA GLY A 130 -0.77 -6.73 -9.53
C GLY A 130 -1.86 -7.73 -9.12
N PRO A 131 -2.05 -8.86 -9.76
CA PRO A 131 -3.23 -9.73 -9.61
C PRO A 131 -3.53 -10.19 -8.17
N ASN A 132 -2.95 -9.57 -7.19
CA ASN A 132 -2.69 -10.13 -5.88
C ASN A 132 -3.51 -9.53 -4.74
N TRP A 133 -4.19 -8.41 -4.93
CA TRP A 133 -5.01 -7.86 -3.84
C TRP A 133 -6.27 -8.72 -3.59
N GLU A 134 -6.84 -9.32 -4.64
CA GLU A 134 -7.94 -10.29 -4.51
C GLU A 134 -7.45 -11.60 -3.91
N ASP A 135 -6.28 -12.08 -4.33
CA ASP A 135 -5.63 -13.25 -3.75
C ASP A 135 -5.27 -13.03 -2.27
N LEU A 136 -4.87 -11.80 -1.90
CA LEU A 136 -4.66 -11.44 -0.51
C LEU A 136 -5.94 -11.59 0.30
N LYS A 137 -7.07 -11.07 -0.16
CA LYS A 137 -8.38 -11.24 0.51
C LYS A 137 -8.73 -12.72 0.67
N THR A 138 -8.61 -13.50 -0.40
CA THR A 138 -8.85 -14.96 -0.36
C THR A 138 -7.95 -15.66 0.67
N MET A 139 -6.67 -15.30 0.71
CA MET A 139 -5.73 -15.88 1.68
C MET A 139 -6.12 -15.51 3.13
N LEU A 140 -6.53 -14.26 3.37
CA LEU A 140 -6.96 -13.85 4.70
C LEU A 140 -8.21 -14.61 5.17
N ASP A 141 -9.16 -14.85 4.28
CA ASP A 141 -10.34 -15.66 4.58
C ASP A 141 -9.97 -17.09 4.96
N LEU A 142 -8.95 -17.68 4.31
CA LEU A 142 -8.43 -19.01 4.65
C LEU A 142 -7.67 -19.04 5.99
N VAL A 143 -7.00 -17.96 6.35
CA VAL A 143 -6.20 -17.87 7.59
C VAL A 143 -7.07 -17.51 8.80
N GLN A 144 -8.10 -16.69 8.63
CA GLN A 144 -8.93 -16.16 9.72
C GLN A 144 -9.47 -17.23 10.69
N PRO A 145 -9.90 -18.43 10.26
CA PRO A 145 -10.37 -19.47 11.19
C PRO A 145 -9.29 -20.04 12.13
N HIS A 146 -8.01 -19.73 11.88
CA HIS A 146 -6.88 -20.31 12.60
C HIS A 146 -6.20 -19.36 13.57
N ILE A 147 -6.60 -18.07 13.61
CA ILE A 147 -6.03 -17.05 14.47
C ILE A 147 -7.10 -16.19 15.13
N GLY A 148 -6.79 -15.61 16.28
CA GLY A 148 -7.69 -14.72 17.03
C GLY A 148 -7.75 -13.30 16.45
N THR A 149 -6.62 -12.78 15.96
CA THR A 149 -6.54 -11.46 15.34
C THR A 149 -7.53 -11.32 14.18
N ARG A 150 -8.36 -10.29 14.16
CA ARG A 150 -9.29 -10.02 13.05
C ARG A 150 -8.58 -9.38 11.88
N LEU A 151 -8.85 -9.86 10.67
CA LEU A 151 -8.11 -9.52 9.47
C LEU A 151 -8.96 -8.79 8.44
N TYR A 152 -8.38 -7.79 7.79
CA TYR A 152 -8.91 -7.22 6.56
C TYR A 152 -7.77 -6.81 5.63
N GLY A 153 -7.85 -7.18 4.36
CA GLY A 153 -6.88 -6.82 3.34
C GLY A 153 -7.51 -5.96 2.24
N LEU A 154 -6.78 -4.94 1.78
CA LEU A 154 -7.28 -4.01 0.78
C LEU A 154 -6.15 -3.40 -0.05
N PRO A 155 -6.43 -3.00 -1.31
CA PRO A 155 -5.57 -2.09 -2.03
C PRO A 155 -5.69 -0.67 -1.44
N ASP A 156 -4.65 0.12 -1.57
CA ASP A 156 -4.54 1.47 -0.99
C ASP A 156 -5.45 2.55 -1.63
N TRP A 157 -6.38 2.13 -2.49
CA TRP A 157 -7.37 2.96 -3.17
C TRP A 157 -8.81 2.46 -3.02
N GLU A 158 -9.07 1.49 -2.14
CA GLU A 158 -10.38 0.80 -2.07
C GLU A 158 -11.55 1.76 -1.75
N ALA A 159 -11.35 2.76 -0.91
CA ALA A 159 -12.37 3.76 -0.61
C ALA A 159 -12.75 4.64 -1.81
N ASN A 160 -11.86 4.75 -2.78
CA ASN A 160 -12.04 5.59 -3.94
C ASN A 160 -12.53 4.83 -5.18
N GLN A 161 -12.85 3.53 -5.06
CA GLN A 161 -13.34 2.70 -6.17
C GLN A 161 -14.49 3.31 -6.98
N PRO A 162 -15.53 3.92 -6.39
CA PRO A 162 -16.63 4.51 -7.15
C PRO A 162 -16.26 5.74 -7.95
N GLY A 163 -15.18 6.42 -7.57
CA GLY A 163 -14.64 7.59 -8.26
C GLY A 163 -13.42 7.27 -9.14
N PHE A 164 -13.04 6.02 -9.18
CA PHE A 164 -12.13 5.50 -10.16
C PHE A 164 -12.88 5.47 -11.50
N ASP A 165 -12.91 6.62 -12.18
CA ASP A 165 -13.33 6.73 -13.58
C ASP A 165 -12.34 5.99 -14.48
N GLY A 166 -12.16 4.75 -14.14
CA GLY A 166 -11.82 3.80 -15.12
C GLY A 166 -12.99 3.76 -16.08
N ASP A 167 -12.73 3.86 -17.31
CA ASP A 167 -13.52 3.40 -18.44
C ASP A 167 -14.02 1.93 -18.27
N GLY A 168 -14.30 1.49 -17.04
CA GLY A 168 -14.67 0.12 -16.67
C GLY A 168 -13.59 -0.91 -16.94
N LYS A 169 -12.44 -0.49 -17.40
CA LYS A 169 -11.25 -1.30 -17.55
C LYS A 169 -10.47 -1.16 -16.24
N SER A 170 -10.66 -2.08 -15.37
CA SER A 170 -9.95 -2.26 -14.10
C SER A 170 -8.43 -2.54 -14.28
N GLY A 171 -7.82 -1.82 -15.14
CA GLY A 171 -6.40 -1.94 -15.42
C GLY A 171 -5.63 -0.87 -14.71
N GLY A 172 -5.61 -0.79 -13.45
CA GLY A 172 -4.72 0.01 -12.64
C GLY A 172 -4.12 1.26 -13.31
N ASP A 173 -4.11 2.33 -12.64
CA ASP A 173 -3.48 3.59 -13.07
C ASP A 173 -1.95 3.53 -12.88
N HIS A 174 -1.29 2.51 -13.47
CA HIS A 174 0.16 2.37 -13.26
C HIS A 174 0.91 3.65 -13.59
N THR A 175 1.42 4.31 -12.58
CA THR A 175 2.16 5.57 -12.64
C THR A 175 1.40 6.70 -13.37
N GLY A 176 0.09 6.63 -13.39
CA GLY A 176 -0.74 7.65 -13.99
C GLY A 176 -1.17 8.73 -12.99
N LYS A 177 -2.31 9.33 -13.29
CA LYS A 177 -2.89 10.43 -12.51
C LYS A 177 -3.09 10.10 -11.04
N ILE A 178 -3.62 8.93 -10.75
CA ILE A 178 -4.06 8.56 -9.39
C ILE A 178 -2.87 8.22 -8.51
N GLU A 179 -2.04 7.27 -8.92
CA GLU A 179 -0.87 6.87 -8.16
C GLU A 179 0.10 8.02 -7.95
N THR A 180 0.38 8.79 -9.00
CA THR A 180 1.24 9.99 -8.89
C THR A 180 0.63 11.03 -7.95
N SER A 181 -0.69 11.25 -7.99
CA SER A 181 -1.36 12.20 -7.09
C SER A 181 -1.29 11.76 -5.63
N LEU A 182 -1.49 10.47 -5.34
CA LEU A 182 -1.37 9.90 -4.00
C LEU A 182 0.06 10.06 -3.46
N LEU A 183 1.06 9.63 -4.23
CA LEU A 183 2.46 9.79 -3.83
C LEU A 183 2.80 11.26 -3.60
N TRP A 184 2.36 12.15 -4.49
CA TRP A 184 2.64 13.59 -4.37
C TRP A 184 2.02 14.22 -3.12
N ALA A 185 0.87 13.75 -2.70
CA ALA A 185 0.23 14.21 -1.46
C ALA A 185 1.01 13.77 -0.20
N LEU A 186 1.54 12.56 -0.21
CA LEU A 186 2.17 11.92 0.95
C LEU A 186 3.69 12.17 1.02
N ASN A 187 4.37 12.09 -0.12
CA ASN A 187 5.82 12.19 -0.26
C ASN A 187 6.16 13.12 -1.43
N PRO A 188 5.96 14.44 -1.30
CA PRO A 188 6.13 15.38 -2.40
C PRO A 188 7.55 15.39 -3.00
N GLU A 189 8.56 15.04 -2.21
CA GLU A 189 9.95 14.90 -2.64
C GLU A 189 10.20 13.71 -3.56
N CYS A 190 9.24 12.78 -3.65
CA CYS A 190 9.31 11.59 -4.48
C CYS A 190 8.67 11.76 -5.86
N VAL A 191 8.14 12.96 -6.17
CA VAL A 191 7.49 13.29 -7.44
C VAL A 191 8.09 14.54 -8.04
N ASP A 192 8.56 14.44 -9.28
CA ASP A 192 9.09 15.59 -10.05
C ASP A 192 8.50 15.58 -11.48
N LEU A 193 7.36 16.26 -11.66
CA LEU A 193 6.68 16.33 -12.94
C LEU A 193 7.49 17.03 -14.05
N SER A 194 8.57 17.75 -13.71
CA SER A 194 9.45 18.35 -14.73
C SER A 194 10.21 17.30 -15.53
N ARG A 195 10.29 16.07 -15.02
CA ARG A 195 10.91 14.92 -15.69
C ARG A 195 9.98 14.22 -16.68
N VAL A 196 8.69 14.58 -16.70
CA VAL A 196 7.76 14.03 -17.69
C VAL A 196 8.17 14.51 -19.08
N PRO A 197 8.43 13.60 -20.04
CA PRO A 197 8.85 13.98 -21.39
C PRO A 197 7.85 14.94 -22.05
N PRO A 198 8.27 15.74 -23.04
CA PRO A 198 7.37 16.58 -23.82
C PRO A 198 6.20 15.79 -24.43
N GLU A 199 5.05 16.44 -24.58
CA GLU A 199 3.90 15.81 -25.22
C GLU A 199 4.22 15.39 -26.67
N GLY A 200 3.87 14.15 -27.02
CA GLY A 200 4.14 13.59 -28.35
C GLY A 200 5.56 13.07 -28.56
N GLU A 201 6.43 13.13 -27.55
CA GLU A 201 7.73 12.47 -27.64
C GLU A 201 7.56 10.96 -27.73
N PRO A 202 8.07 10.32 -28.79
CA PRO A 202 7.93 8.86 -28.95
C PRO A 202 8.88 8.10 -28.01
N GLY A 203 8.42 6.95 -27.55
CA GLY A 203 9.26 6.01 -26.80
C GLY A 203 8.62 5.55 -25.50
N LEU A 204 9.34 4.63 -24.83
CA LEU A 204 8.97 4.11 -23.55
C LEU A 204 9.67 4.91 -22.44
N HIS A 205 8.89 5.46 -21.53
CA HIS A 205 9.38 6.33 -20.46
C HIS A 205 9.28 5.64 -19.10
N PHE A 206 10.03 4.58 -18.87
CA PHE A 206 10.07 3.86 -17.59
C PHE A 206 8.68 3.49 -17.05
N ALA A 207 7.84 2.91 -17.90
CA ALA A 207 6.45 2.51 -17.57
C ALA A 207 5.55 3.68 -17.11
N MET A 208 5.76 4.86 -17.64
CA MET A 208 4.96 6.05 -17.34
C MET A 208 3.50 5.88 -17.78
N GLY A 209 2.56 6.25 -16.90
CA GLY A 209 1.14 6.30 -17.23
C GLY A 209 0.80 7.39 -18.25
N GLU A 210 -0.16 7.12 -19.15
CA GLU A 210 -0.52 8.05 -20.23
C GLU A 210 -1.11 9.36 -19.72
N ASN A 211 -1.88 9.30 -18.62
CA ASN A 211 -2.57 10.44 -18.01
C ASN A 211 -1.79 11.15 -16.88
N VAL A 212 -0.49 10.89 -16.76
CA VAL A 212 0.36 11.44 -15.69
C VAL A 212 0.32 12.97 -15.59
N ARG A 213 0.14 13.67 -16.73
CA ARG A 213 0.04 15.13 -16.76
C ARG A 213 -1.20 15.70 -16.06
N GLU A 214 -2.19 14.87 -15.82
CA GLU A 214 -3.39 15.22 -15.06
C GLU A 214 -3.21 15.06 -13.55
N SER A 215 -2.04 14.60 -13.11
CA SER A 215 -1.72 14.41 -11.69
C SER A 215 -1.86 15.73 -10.93
N ASN A 216 -2.45 15.65 -9.75
CA ASN A 216 -2.76 16.82 -8.96
C ASN A 216 -2.68 16.50 -7.46
N ARG A 217 -1.82 17.20 -6.75
CA ARG A 217 -1.61 16.99 -5.31
C ARG A 217 -2.90 17.12 -4.48
N ARG A 218 -3.79 18.07 -4.81
CA ARG A 218 -5.07 18.24 -4.09
C ARG A 218 -6.03 17.07 -4.32
N VAL A 219 -5.96 16.43 -5.48
CA VAL A 219 -6.70 15.18 -5.73
C VAL A 219 -6.17 14.10 -4.83
N GLY A 220 -4.85 13.92 -4.76
CA GLY A 220 -4.22 12.97 -3.85
C GLY A 220 -4.56 13.23 -2.38
N GLU A 221 -4.52 14.48 -1.92
CA GLU A 221 -4.89 14.86 -0.54
C GLU A 221 -6.33 14.45 -0.18
N ARG A 222 -7.29 14.62 -1.11
CA ARG A 222 -8.67 14.17 -0.89
C ARG A 222 -8.78 12.66 -0.84
N MET A 223 -8.11 11.97 -1.77
CA MET A 223 -8.11 10.50 -1.82
C MET A 223 -7.49 9.91 -0.55
N VAL A 224 -6.37 10.45 -0.09
CA VAL A 224 -5.77 10.05 1.20
C VAL A 224 -6.76 10.22 2.35
N ALA A 225 -7.47 11.35 2.40
CA ALA A 225 -8.46 11.60 3.46
C ALA A 225 -9.63 10.60 3.42
N ASP A 226 -10.05 10.19 2.22
CA ASP A 226 -11.10 9.17 2.06
C ASP A 226 -10.62 7.78 2.48
N GLU A 227 -9.39 7.38 2.09
CA GLU A 227 -8.79 6.13 2.53
C GLU A 227 -8.57 6.07 4.05
N VAL A 228 -8.08 7.16 4.65
CA VAL A 228 -7.89 7.25 6.11
C VAL A 228 -9.22 7.06 6.84
N ARG A 229 -10.29 7.69 6.37
CA ARG A 229 -11.64 7.52 6.95
C ARG A 229 -12.13 6.09 6.81
N TYR A 230 -11.95 5.50 5.65
CA TYR A 230 -12.34 4.11 5.37
C TYR A 230 -11.58 3.12 6.25
N LEU A 231 -10.26 3.27 6.37
CA LEU A 231 -9.44 2.46 7.27
C LEU A 231 -9.89 2.59 8.72
N GLY A 232 -10.27 3.79 9.17
CA GLY A 232 -10.83 4.00 10.50
C GLY A 232 -12.15 3.21 10.72
N GLN A 233 -13.03 3.18 9.73
CA GLN A 233 -14.27 2.37 9.79
C GLN A 233 -13.93 0.88 9.88
N LYS A 234 -13.01 0.38 9.03
CA LYS A 234 -12.59 -1.02 9.07
C LYS A 234 -11.89 -1.39 10.38
N ALA A 235 -11.07 -0.51 10.92
CA ALA A 235 -10.44 -0.70 12.21
C ALA A 235 -11.49 -0.91 13.33
N HIS A 236 -12.51 -0.06 13.40
CA HIS A 236 -13.59 -0.20 14.37
C HIS A 236 -14.38 -1.50 14.18
N GLU A 237 -14.74 -1.85 12.93
CA GLU A 237 -15.45 -3.10 12.62
C GLU A 237 -14.69 -4.32 13.13
N LEU A 238 -13.37 -4.36 12.92
CA LEU A 238 -12.51 -5.48 13.31
C LEU A 238 -12.31 -5.56 14.83
N LEU A 239 -12.06 -4.43 15.50
CA LEU A 239 -11.89 -4.38 16.94
C LEU A 239 -13.20 -4.76 17.66
N ASP A 240 -14.33 -4.25 17.20
CA ASP A 240 -15.65 -4.64 17.71
C ASP A 240 -15.96 -6.13 17.49
N ALA A 241 -15.54 -6.71 16.36
CA ALA A 241 -15.69 -8.13 16.09
C ALA A 241 -14.84 -8.96 17.05
N TYR A 242 -13.60 -8.55 17.29
CA TYR A 242 -12.72 -9.22 18.25
C TYR A 242 -13.33 -9.25 19.66
N ASP A 243 -13.84 -8.10 20.13
CA ASP A 243 -14.42 -7.98 21.48
C ASP A 243 -15.71 -8.81 21.64
N ARG A 244 -16.54 -8.91 20.58
CA ARG A 244 -17.77 -9.73 20.61
C ARG A 244 -17.50 -11.24 20.64
N GLU A 245 -16.39 -11.68 20.06
CA GLU A 245 -16.08 -13.11 19.93
C GLU A 245 -15.12 -13.61 21.01
N ARG A 246 -14.73 -12.73 21.94
CA ARG A 246 -14.00 -13.15 23.15
C ARG A 246 -14.96 -13.94 24.05
N PRO A 247 -14.56 -15.16 24.47
CA PRO A 247 -15.35 -15.98 25.39
C PRO A 247 -15.45 -15.34 26.78
#